data_4ee387155acf31fb2bdeb6a2244e249a
#
_entry.id   4ee387155acf31fb2bdeb6a2244e249a
#
_cell.length_a   1.000
_cell.length_b   1.000
_cell.length_c   1.000
_cell.angle_alpha   90.00
_cell.angle_beta   90.00
_cell.angle_gamma   90.00
#
_symmetry.space_group_name_H-M   'P 1'
#
loop_
_entity.id
_entity.type
_entity.pdbx_description
1 polymer ?
#
loop_
_entity_poly.entity_id
_entity_poly.type
_entity_poly.pdbx_seq_one_letter_code
_entity_poly.pdbx_strand_id
1 'polypeptide(L)'
;EIASCLVGSEMCIRDRYSFGGRGGKVITVTNLNDRGPGSFREACETGGARIIVFNVAGIIRLESPIIVRAPYVTIAGQTAPGDGVCIAGESFWVDTHDVVVRHMRFRRGETKVWHRDDSFGGNPIGNIMIDHCSCTWGLDENISFYRHMYDPSEGQYESKDLKLPTVNVTIQNTISAKALDTYNHAFGSTLGGENCAFMRNLWASNSGRNPSVGWNGVFNFVNNVVFNWVHRSSDGGDYTAMFNMINNYYKPGPATPKNNTVGCRILKPEAGRSKLNYKVYGRVYADGNVMEGYPEITKDNWNGGIQIESQPNTEGYTENMRSYEPFAMPYIKITSANDAYDYVTKHVGANIPCRDIVDERIIEEVKTGIPYYDKKLAKDANGDLTGLSPKSMGEDGQFKYCLLYTSDAA
;
A
#
# COMPACT_ATOMS: atom_id res chain seq x y z
N GLU A 1 10.27 25.48 13.98
CA GLU A 1 9.00 24.72 13.84
C GLU A 1 9.12 23.56 12.85
N ILE A 2 9.76 23.75 11.67
CA ILE A 2 9.96 22.66 10.68
C ILE A 2 10.77 21.50 11.27
N ALA A 3 11.75 21.79 12.14
CA ALA A 3 12.58 20.76 12.77
C ALA A 3 11.83 19.94 13.83
N SER A 4 10.85 20.51 14.51
CA SER A 4 10.08 19.81 15.56
C SER A 4 9.01 18.87 15.00
N CYS A 5 8.48 19.15 13.79
CA CYS A 5 7.57 18.25 13.08
C CYS A 5 8.25 16.98 12.53
N LEU A 6 9.58 16.95 12.50
CA LEU A 6 10.38 15.84 12.03
C LEU A 6 10.79 14.85 13.13
N VAL A 7 10.48 15.14 14.39
CA VAL A 7 10.98 14.40 15.55
C VAL A 7 9.81 13.96 16.44
N GLY A 8 9.10 12.91 16.03
CA GLY A 8 8.31 12.12 16.97
C GLY A 8 9.18 11.01 17.59
N SER A 9 9.05 10.76 18.87
CA SER A 9 9.89 9.82 19.63
C SER A 9 9.93 8.37 19.10
N GLU A 10 8.92 7.93 18.37
CA GLU A 10 8.89 6.60 17.71
C GLU A 10 9.60 6.60 16.34
N MET A 11 9.83 7.75 15.76
CA MET A 11 10.42 7.93 14.44
C MET A 11 11.94 7.84 14.43
N CYS A 12 12.60 8.21 15.52
CA CYS A 12 14.07 8.21 15.63
C CYS A 12 14.69 6.81 15.49
N ILE A 13 13.95 5.75 15.82
CA ILE A 13 14.48 4.38 15.76
C ILE A 13 14.33 3.79 14.34
N ARG A 14 13.33 4.22 13.57
CA ARG A 14 12.98 3.67 12.24
C ARG A 14 13.54 4.49 11.08
N ASP A 15 13.71 5.79 11.24
CA ASP A 15 14.45 6.67 10.32
C ASP A 15 15.95 6.29 10.22
N ARG A 16 16.38 5.24 10.93
CA ARG A 16 17.77 4.83 11.01
C ARG A 16 18.36 4.42 9.67
N TYR A 17 17.51 3.94 8.76
CA TYR A 17 17.95 3.43 7.46
C TYR A 17 17.64 4.37 6.30
N SER A 18 16.64 5.26 6.38
CA SER A 18 16.33 6.22 5.33
C SER A 18 16.72 7.64 5.76
N PHE A 19 17.76 8.18 5.14
CA PHE A 19 18.19 9.55 5.39
C PHE A 19 17.23 10.58 4.80
N GLY A 20 16.53 10.23 3.72
CA GLY A 20 15.75 11.20 2.98
C GLY A 20 16.62 12.39 2.56
N GLY A 21 16.03 13.56 2.51
CA GLY A 21 16.69 14.81 2.12
C GLY A 21 17.42 15.57 3.22
N ARG A 22 17.74 14.93 4.37
CA ARG A 22 18.36 15.61 5.50
C ARG A 22 19.67 16.29 5.11
N GLY A 23 19.84 17.54 5.54
CA GLY A 23 21.01 18.37 5.22
C GLY A 23 21.03 18.92 3.79
N GLY A 24 20.04 18.59 2.98
CA GLY A 24 19.91 19.03 1.60
C GLY A 24 19.20 20.39 1.44
N LYS A 25 18.99 20.76 0.20
CA LYS A 25 18.26 21.99 -0.16
C LYS A 25 16.77 21.85 0.19
N VAL A 26 16.15 22.92 0.64
CA VAL A 26 14.69 23.02 0.72
C VAL A 26 14.17 23.55 -0.61
N ILE A 27 13.30 22.79 -1.26
CA ILE A 27 12.66 23.17 -2.52
C ILE A 27 11.17 23.35 -2.24
N THR A 28 10.64 24.53 -2.55
CA THR A 28 9.23 24.85 -2.30
C THR A 28 8.43 24.71 -3.57
N VAL A 29 7.39 23.86 -3.52
CA VAL A 29 6.35 23.78 -4.57
C VAL A 29 5.43 24.98 -4.41
N THR A 30 5.32 25.79 -5.45
CA THR A 30 4.63 27.10 -5.43
C THR A 30 3.41 27.18 -6.33
N ASN A 31 3.15 26.13 -7.13
CA ASN A 31 1.97 26.06 -7.99
C ASN A 31 1.51 24.60 -8.17
N LEU A 32 0.32 24.43 -8.75
CA LEU A 32 -0.31 23.13 -9.00
C LEU A 32 -0.09 22.61 -10.44
N ASN A 33 0.77 23.23 -11.21
CA ASN A 33 1.05 22.81 -12.58
C ASN A 33 1.80 21.47 -12.59
N ASP A 34 1.57 20.65 -13.61
CA ASP A 34 2.36 19.43 -13.80
C ASP A 34 3.84 19.73 -14.05
N ARG A 35 4.13 20.77 -14.85
CA ARG A 35 5.47 21.08 -15.31
C ARG A 35 5.83 22.56 -15.12
N GLY A 36 7.13 22.83 -15.23
CA GLY A 36 7.67 24.17 -15.18
C GLY A 36 8.17 24.61 -13.81
N PRO A 37 8.68 25.82 -13.71
CA PRO A 37 9.28 26.33 -12.48
C PRO A 37 8.31 26.33 -11.31
N GLY A 38 8.78 25.82 -10.15
CA GLY A 38 8.01 25.72 -8.93
C GLY A 38 6.99 24.59 -8.90
N SER A 39 6.95 23.71 -9.89
CA SER A 39 6.09 22.53 -9.91
C SER A 39 6.65 21.42 -9.01
N PHE A 40 5.76 20.51 -8.59
CA PHE A 40 6.15 19.31 -7.82
C PHE A 40 7.07 18.40 -8.64
N ARG A 41 6.83 18.26 -9.94
CA ARG A 41 7.68 17.48 -10.86
C ARG A 41 9.10 18.00 -10.88
N GLU A 42 9.30 19.32 -11.06
CA GLU A 42 10.63 19.91 -11.06
C GLU A 42 11.37 19.61 -9.75
N ALA A 43 10.69 19.73 -8.61
CA ALA A 43 11.27 19.41 -7.31
C ALA A 43 11.67 17.92 -7.19
N CYS A 44 10.85 17.01 -7.70
CA CYS A 44 11.11 15.56 -7.69
C CYS A 44 12.27 15.17 -8.61
N GLU A 45 12.36 15.78 -9.79
CA GLU A 45 13.37 15.49 -10.81
C GLU A 45 14.73 16.19 -10.55
N THR A 46 14.75 17.15 -9.62
CA THR A 46 16.00 17.81 -9.18
C THR A 46 16.94 16.82 -8.51
N GLY A 47 18.23 16.88 -8.84
CA GLY A 47 19.26 16.05 -8.22
C GLY A 47 19.77 16.57 -6.88
N GLY A 48 20.48 15.70 -6.14
CA GLY A 48 21.08 15.98 -4.85
C GLY A 48 20.11 15.89 -3.67
N ALA A 49 20.66 15.95 -2.47
CA ALA A 49 19.86 15.88 -1.24
C ALA A 49 18.88 17.06 -1.15
N ARG A 50 17.58 16.77 -0.92
CA ARG A 50 16.54 17.81 -0.93
C ARG A 50 15.32 17.48 -0.07
N ILE A 51 14.73 18.51 0.50
CA ILE A 51 13.45 18.44 1.21
C ILE A 51 12.43 19.23 0.41
N ILE A 52 11.41 18.56 -0.08
CA ILE A 52 10.32 19.16 -0.86
C ILE A 52 9.20 19.57 0.12
N VAL A 53 8.87 20.84 0.14
CA VAL A 53 7.82 21.46 0.93
C VAL A 53 6.81 22.15 0.04
N PHE A 54 5.59 22.37 0.52
CA PHE A 54 4.51 22.93 -0.27
C PHE A 54 4.04 24.26 0.30
N ASN A 55 3.91 25.25 -0.56
CA ASN A 55 3.27 26.54 -0.26
C ASN A 55 1.93 26.68 -1.00
N VAL A 56 1.40 25.57 -1.49
CA VAL A 56 0.13 25.47 -2.20
C VAL A 56 -0.68 24.29 -1.68
N ALA A 57 -1.99 24.38 -1.78
CA ALA A 57 -2.91 23.28 -1.53
C ALA A 57 -3.77 23.02 -2.79
N GLY A 58 -4.20 21.78 -2.96
CA GLY A 58 -5.05 21.38 -4.07
C GLY A 58 -4.56 20.15 -4.81
N ILE A 59 -5.07 19.98 -6.03
CA ILE A 59 -4.78 18.80 -6.86
C ILE A 59 -3.76 19.16 -7.93
N ILE A 60 -2.62 18.48 -7.90
CA ILE A 60 -1.64 18.47 -9.00
C ILE A 60 -2.02 17.35 -9.96
N ARG A 61 -2.48 17.71 -11.14
CA ARG A 61 -2.88 16.76 -12.18
C ARG A 61 -1.71 16.49 -13.11
N LEU A 62 -1.20 15.26 -13.03
CA LEU A 62 -0.08 14.83 -13.87
C LEU A 62 -0.59 14.43 -15.25
N GLU A 63 0.15 14.81 -16.29
CA GLU A 63 -0.04 14.41 -17.69
C GLU A 63 0.84 13.22 -18.08
N SER A 64 1.83 12.91 -17.24
CA SER A 64 2.70 11.73 -17.35
C SER A 64 3.21 11.34 -15.96
N PRO A 65 3.64 10.10 -15.75
CA PRO A 65 4.19 9.67 -14.45
C PRO A 65 5.35 10.56 -13.99
N ILE A 66 5.47 10.79 -12.69
CA ILE A 66 6.67 11.31 -12.07
C ILE A 66 7.53 10.13 -11.63
N ILE A 67 8.80 10.10 -12.03
CA ILE A 67 9.75 9.08 -11.62
C ILE A 67 10.90 9.73 -10.86
N VAL A 68 10.98 9.46 -9.56
CA VAL A 68 12.07 9.93 -8.70
C VAL A 68 13.28 9.03 -8.89
N ARG A 69 14.31 9.53 -9.58
CA ARG A 69 15.56 8.80 -9.86
C ARG A 69 16.75 9.26 -9.02
N ALA A 70 16.72 10.48 -8.51
CA ALA A 70 17.79 10.97 -7.66
C ALA A 70 17.52 10.67 -6.18
N PRO A 71 18.46 10.06 -5.45
CA PRO A 71 18.29 9.70 -4.04
C PRO A 71 18.29 10.91 -3.10
N TYR A 72 18.15 10.62 -1.81
CA TYR A 72 18.18 11.60 -0.72
C TYR A 72 17.09 12.66 -0.82
N VAL A 73 15.83 12.23 -0.89
CA VAL A 73 14.68 13.12 -0.97
C VAL A 73 13.70 12.89 0.19
N THR A 74 13.25 14.00 0.77
CA THR A 74 12.09 14.01 1.69
C THR A 74 10.97 14.81 1.05
N ILE A 75 9.79 14.21 0.92
CA ILE A 75 8.56 14.86 0.44
C ILE A 75 7.67 15.08 1.67
N ALA A 76 7.50 16.33 2.06
CA ALA A 76 6.86 16.73 3.28
C ALA A 76 5.46 17.34 3.03
N GLY A 77 4.46 16.48 2.71
CA GLY A 77 3.10 16.90 2.42
C GLY A 77 2.40 17.65 3.55
N GLN A 78 2.81 17.40 4.81
CA GLN A 78 2.29 18.10 6.00
C GLN A 78 2.61 19.60 6.02
N THR A 79 3.47 20.09 5.14
CA THR A 79 3.79 21.53 5.04
C THR A 79 2.82 22.29 4.17
N ALA A 80 1.97 21.60 3.42
CA ALA A 80 0.98 22.23 2.56
C ALA A 80 -0.06 23.00 3.40
N PRO A 81 -0.49 24.17 2.95
CA PRO A 81 -1.59 24.90 3.59
C PRO A 81 -2.94 24.21 3.34
N GLY A 82 -4.03 24.79 3.91
CA GLY A 82 -5.42 24.38 3.66
C GLY A 82 -5.64 22.88 3.83
N ASP A 83 -6.24 22.25 2.82
CA ASP A 83 -6.59 20.84 2.85
C ASP A 83 -5.41 19.92 2.40
N GLY A 84 -4.23 20.47 2.20
CA GLY A 84 -3.08 19.70 1.76
C GLY A 84 -3.00 19.51 0.25
N VAL A 85 -2.15 18.58 -0.21
CA VAL A 85 -1.90 18.37 -1.63
C VAL A 85 -2.24 16.93 -2.05
N CYS A 86 -2.79 16.80 -3.25
CA CYS A 86 -3.10 15.52 -3.88
C CYS A 86 -2.45 15.43 -5.26
N ILE A 87 -1.79 14.32 -5.53
CA ILE A 87 -1.26 13.98 -6.85
C ILE A 87 -2.27 13.06 -7.53
N ALA A 88 -2.72 13.44 -8.73
CA ALA A 88 -3.74 12.71 -9.47
C ALA A 88 -3.41 12.63 -10.95
N GLY A 89 -4.09 11.74 -11.65
CA GLY A 89 -4.02 11.61 -13.12
C GLY A 89 -3.00 10.60 -13.60
N GLU A 90 -1.81 10.55 -13.03
CA GLU A 90 -0.76 9.60 -13.40
C GLU A 90 -0.02 9.08 -12.16
N SER A 91 0.77 8.01 -12.36
CA SER A 91 1.51 7.32 -11.33
C SER A 91 2.65 8.17 -10.74
N PHE A 92 2.89 8.02 -9.45
CA PHE A 92 4.10 8.50 -8.80
C PHE A 92 5.02 7.32 -8.51
N TRP A 93 6.25 7.38 -9.03
CA TRP A 93 7.17 6.26 -9.07
C TRP A 93 8.50 6.58 -8.41
N VAL A 94 9.02 5.66 -7.60
CA VAL A 94 10.34 5.76 -6.98
C VAL A 94 11.26 4.70 -7.56
N ASP A 95 12.36 5.14 -8.14
CA ASP A 95 13.37 4.27 -8.76
C ASP A 95 14.77 4.64 -8.27
N THR A 96 14.92 4.70 -6.95
CA THR A 96 16.15 5.12 -6.26
C THR A 96 16.14 4.64 -4.81
N HIS A 97 16.95 5.27 -3.95
CA HIS A 97 17.07 4.95 -2.51
C HIS A 97 17.01 6.20 -1.63
N ASP A 98 16.90 6.01 -0.32
CA ASP A 98 16.85 7.10 0.67
C ASP A 98 15.74 8.12 0.39
N VAL A 99 14.51 7.60 0.35
CA VAL A 99 13.30 8.39 0.10
C VAL A 99 12.39 8.36 1.31
N VAL A 100 11.96 9.53 1.75
CA VAL A 100 10.96 9.71 2.81
C VAL A 100 9.76 10.46 2.24
N VAL A 101 8.57 9.90 2.36
CA VAL A 101 7.31 10.50 1.89
C VAL A 101 6.31 10.54 3.02
N ARG A 102 5.76 11.71 3.32
CA ARG A 102 4.82 11.92 4.42
C ARG A 102 3.63 12.77 4.02
N HIS A 103 2.46 12.38 4.52
CA HIS A 103 1.20 13.13 4.41
C HIS A 103 0.84 13.51 2.96
N MET A 104 1.17 12.66 2.01
CA MET A 104 0.83 12.84 0.60
C MET A 104 -0.38 12.00 0.22
N ARG A 105 -1.16 12.50 -0.72
CA ARG A 105 -2.26 11.76 -1.34
C ARG A 105 -1.90 11.45 -2.77
N PHE A 106 -1.93 10.16 -3.12
CA PHE A 106 -1.70 9.66 -4.47
C PHE A 106 -2.98 9.00 -4.96
N ARG A 107 -3.61 9.60 -5.95
CA ARG A 107 -4.90 9.18 -6.50
C ARG A 107 -4.82 9.09 -8.00
N ARG A 108 -4.31 7.94 -8.48
CA ARG A 108 -4.07 7.71 -9.90
C ARG A 108 -5.29 8.07 -10.73
N GLY A 109 -6.40 7.46 -10.44
CA GLY A 109 -7.63 7.65 -11.20
C GLY A 109 -7.51 7.17 -12.65
N GLU A 110 -8.62 7.05 -13.34
CA GLU A 110 -8.65 6.71 -14.76
C GLU A 110 -8.42 7.96 -15.60
N THR A 111 -7.55 7.87 -16.60
CA THR A 111 -7.27 8.92 -17.56
C THR A 111 -7.46 8.40 -18.98
N LYS A 112 -7.31 9.26 -19.99
CA LYS A 112 -7.34 8.86 -21.39
C LYS A 112 -6.10 8.06 -21.81
N VAL A 113 -5.08 8.01 -20.97
CA VAL A 113 -3.87 7.24 -21.19
C VAL A 113 -4.12 5.82 -20.73
N TRP A 114 -4.15 4.88 -21.65
CA TRP A 114 -4.37 3.46 -21.38
C TRP A 114 -3.09 2.81 -20.85
N HIS A 115 -2.85 2.96 -19.55
CA HIS A 115 -1.69 2.40 -18.88
C HIS A 115 -2.09 1.81 -17.53
N ARG A 116 -1.77 0.53 -17.31
CA ARG A 116 -2.00 -0.16 -16.06
C ARG A 116 -0.81 0.08 -15.13
N ASP A 117 -1.02 0.88 -14.10
CA ASP A 117 0.02 1.25 -13.15
C ASP A 117 -0.55 1.53 -11.75
N ASP A 118 0.35 1.63 -10.80
CA ASP A 118 0.03 1.92 -9.40
C ASP A 118 -0.21 3.41 -9.19
N SER A 119 -0.95 3.75 -8.12
CA SER A 119 -1.02 5.15 -7.69
C SER A 119 0.33 5.63 -7.16
N PHE A 120 0.99 4.79 -6.36
CA PHE A 120 2.31 5.05 -5.80
C PHE A 120 3.10 3.75 -5.79
N GLY A 121 4.18 3.69 -6.54
CA GLY A 121 4.96 2.49 -6.64
C GLY A 121 6.41 2.73 -6.96
N GLY A 122 7.12 1.67 -7.34
CA GLY A 122 8.48 1.77 -7.79
C GLY A 122 9.27 0.49 -7.74
N ASN A 123 10.50 0.62 -8.24
CA ASN A 123 11.53 -0.42 -8.16
C ASN A 123 12.74 0.08 -7.35
N PRO A 124 12.56 0.57 -6.11
CA PRO A 124 13.65 1.19 -5.37
C PRO A 124 14.68 0.18 -4.93
N ILE A 125 15.91 0.61 -4.83
CA ILE A 125 16.99 -0.16 -4.22
C ILE A 125 16.68 -0.42 -2.74
N GLY A 126 16.30 0.64 -2.01
CA GLY A 126 15.95 0.50 -0.60
C GLY A 126 15.97 1.81 0.19
N ASN A 127 15.91 1.70 1.50
CA ASN A 127 15.87 2.82 2.44
C ASN A 127 14.65 3.73 2.16
N ILE A 128 13.47 3.14 2.16
CA ILE A 128 12.21 3.83 1.86
C ILE A 128 11.37 3.95 3.14
N MET A 129 10.91 5.15 3.41
CA MET A 129 9.98 5.44 4.51
C MET A 129 8.74 6.15 3.96
N ILE A 130 7.59 5.50 4.10
CA ILE A 130 6.28 6.05 3.72
C ILE A 130 5.42 6.12 4.98
N ASP A 131 4.94 7.29 5.31
CA ASP A 131 4.25 7.53 6.57
C ASP A 131 3.06 8.47 6.37
N HIS A 132 1.90 8.06 6.88
CA HIS A 132 0.66 8.85 6.78
C HIS A 132 0.33 9.29 5.35
N CYS A 133 0.46 8.39 4.36
CA CYS A 133 0.04 8.65 2.99
C CYS A 133 -1.33 8.02 2.70
N SER A 134 -1.99 8.51 1.67
CA SER A 134 -3.24 7.93 1.17
C SER A 134 -3.08 7.58 -0.30
N CYS A 135 -3.20 6.29 -0.63
CA CYS A 135 -3.04 5.76 -1.98
C CYS A 135 -4.36 5.12 -2.42
N THR A 136 -4.99 5.68 -3.44
CA THR A 136 -6.30 5.19 -3.93
C THR A 136 -6.37 5.23 -5.45
N TRP A 137 -7.28 4.45 -5.99
CA TRP A 137 -7.63 4.46 -7.41
C TRP A 137 -6.49 4.07 -8.33
N GLY A 138 -5.60 3.19 -7.88
CA GLY A 138 -4.60 2.54 -8.73
C GLY A 138 -5.26 1.71 -9.81
N LEU A 139 -4.65 1.62 -10.98
CA LEU A 139 -5.11 0.81 -12.10
C LEU A 139 -4.46 -0.59 -12.14
N ASP A 140 -3.45 -0.81 -11.33
CA ASP A 140 -2.86 -2.10 -10.98
C ASP A 140 -2.94 -2.28 -9.46
N GLU A 141 -2.05 -1.66 -8.70
CA GLU A 141 -2.14 -1.55 -7.25
C GLU A 141 -2.25 -0.08 -6.80
N ASN A 142 -2.63 0.10 -5.53
CA ASN A 142 -2.58 1.44 -4.94
C ASN A 142 -1.18 1.83 -4.50
N ILE A 143 -0.42 0.88 -3.90
CA ILE A 143 0.95 1.10 -3.43
C ILE A 143 1.77 -0.18 -3.48
N SER A 144 2.92 -0.17 -4.18
CA SER A 144 3.73 -1.37 -4.34
C SER A 144 5.23 -1.11 -4.28
N PHE A 145 5.89 -1.82 -3.32
CA PHE A 145 7.34 -1.78 -3.12
C PHE A 145 7.82 -3.16 -2.69
N TYR A 146 8.49 -3.89 -3.59
CA TYR A 146 8.94 -5.25 -3.27
C TYR A 146 10.20 -5.70 -4.03
N ARG A 147 10.62 -4.92 -5.02
CA ARG A 147 11.74 -5.29 -5.91
C ARG A 147 12.55 -4.09 -6.33
N HIS A 148 13.78 -4.37 -6.71
CA HIS A 148 14.64 -3.52 -7.50
C HIS A 148 14.95 -4.24 -8.82
N MET A 149 14.92 -3.50 -9.92
CA MET A 149 15.30 -4.02 -11.24
C MET A 149 16.73 -3.61 -11.52
N TYR A 150 17.58 -4.57 -11.75
CA TYR A 150 19.00 -4.36 -12.04
C TYR A 150 19.35 -4.94 -13.41
N ASP A 151 19.91 -4.11 -14.26
CA ASP A 151 20.47 -4.55 -15.55
C ASP A 151 21.98 -4.73 -15.44
N PRO A 152 22.47 -5.97 -15.43
CA PRO A 152 23.91 -6.25 -15.33
C PRO A 152 24.66 -5.94 -16.63
N SER A 153 23.97 -5.66 -17.74
CA SER A 153 24.58 -5.53 -19.07
C SER A 153 25.04 -4.10 -19.40
N GLU A 154 24.65 -3.09 -18.60
CA GLU A 154 25.02 -1.69 -18.77
C GLU A 154 25.14 -1.23 -20.26
N GLY A 155 24.06 -1.40 -21.02
CA GLY A 155 23.99 -0.95 -22.40
C GLY A 155 24.42 -1.97 -23.46
N GLN A 156 24.58 -3.24 -23.12
CA GLN A 156 24.66 -4.32 -24.11
C GLN A 156 23.24 -4.68 -24.63
N TYR A 157 23.17 -5.07 -25.92
CA TYR A 157 21.90 -5.27 -26.65
C TYR A 157 20.96 -6.37 -26.11
N GLU A 158 21.36 -7.15 -25.14
CA GLU A 158 20.54 -8.19 -24.48
C GLU A 158 20.49 -7.95 -22.97
N SER A 159 19.76 -6.94 -22.57
CA SER A 159 19.50 -6.70 -21.15
C SER A 159 18.59 -7.80 -20.60
N LYS A 160 19.07 -8.52 -19.61
CA LYS A 160 18.26 -9.42 -18.77
C LYS A 160 18.13 -8.78 -17.40
N ASP A 161 17.11 -7.97 -17.22
CA ASP A 161 16.81 -7.39 -15.93
C ASP A 161 16.71 -8.47 -14.85
N LEU A 162 17.54 -8.35 -13.83
CA LEU A 162 17.45 -9.15 -12.64
C LEU A 162 16.51 -8.50 -11.64
N LYS A 163 15.55 -9.29 -11.15
CA LYS A 163 14.74 -8.89 -10.01
C LYS A 163 15.51 -9.16 -8.73
N LEU A 164 15.88 -8.11 -8.04
CA LEU A 164 16.46 -8.16 -6.70
C LEU A 164 15.43 -7.70 -5.67
N PRO A 165 15.44 -8.22 -4.43
CA PRO A 165 14.58 -7.71 -3.39
C PRO A 165 14.99 -6.28 -3.05
N THR A 166 14.01 -5.41 -2.82
CA THR A 166 14.27 -4.11 -2.18
C THR A 166 14.64 -4.32 -0.71
N VAL A 167 15.31 -3.35 -0.09
CA VAL A 167 15.76 -3.46 1.30
C VAL A 167 15.32 -2.27 2.15
N ASN A 168 15.08 -2.48 3.44
CA ASN A 168 14.77 -1.43 4.41
C ASN A 168 13.54 -0.57 4.01
N VAL A 169 12.42 -1.21 3.71
CA VAL A 169 11.17 -0.51 3.41
C VAL A 169 10.28 -0.47 4.63
N THR A 170 9.85 0.71 5.02
CA THR A 170 8.83 0.90 6.05
C THR A 170 7.64 1.66 5.46
N ILE A 171 6.46 1.05 5.55
CA ILE A 171 5.19 1.70 5.24
C ILE A 171 4.32 1.65 6.49
N GLN A 172 3.96 2.81 7.00
CA GLN A 172 3.14 2.90 8.22
C GLN A 172 2.05 3.96 8.09
N ASN A 173 0.98 3.78 8.87
CA ASN A 173 -0.12 4.74 8.97
C ASN A 173 -0.69 5.16 7.60
N THR A 174 -0.63 4.30 6.60
CA THR A 174 -0.94 4.62 5.20
C THR A 174 -2.21 3.90 4.76
N ILE A 175 -3.04 4.57 3.97
CA ILE A 175 -4.24 4.01 3.35
C ILE A 175 -3.90 3.45 1.97
N SER A 176 -4.32 2.21 1.71
CA SER A 176 -4.42 1.60 0.38
C SER A 176 -5.89 1.19 0.15
N ALA A 177 -6.64 1.99 -0.61
CA ALA A 177 -8.07 1.75 -0.73
C ALA A 177 -8.63 2.00 -2.12
N LYS A 178 -9.74 1.32 -2.44
CA LYS A 178 -10.55 1.62 -3.63
C LYS A 178 -9.75 1.57 -4.94
N ALA A 179 -8.87 0.58 -5.10
CA ALA A 179 -8.23 0.32 -6.39
C ALA A 179 -9.28 0.07 -7.48
N LEU A 180 -8.97 0.46 -8.71
CA LEU A 180 -9.91 0.44 -9.83
C LEU A 180 -9.78 -0.83 -10.66
N ASP A 181 -10.91 -1.39 -11.07
CA ASP A 181 -10.96 -2.66 -11.81
C ASP A 181 -10.92 -2.49 -13.34
N THR A 182 -10.39 -1.38 -13.83
CA THR A 182 -10.29 -1.05 -15.26
C THR A 182 -9.63 -2.17 -16.07
N TYR A 183 -8.64 -2.85 -15.47
CA TYR A 183 -7.87 -3.92 -16.11
C TYR A 183 -8.02 -5.28 -15.41
N ASN A 184 -9.09 -5.52 -14.67
CA ASN A 184 -9.25 -6.67 -13.76
C ASN A 184 -8.13 -6.72 -12.69
N HIS A 185 -7.69 -5.57 -12.22
CA HIS A 185 -6.56 -5.41 -11.30
C HIS A 185 -6.84 -4.40 -10.18
N ALA A 186 -8.04 -4.45 -9.60
CA ALA A 186 -8.41 -3.62 -8.45
C ALA A 186 -7.67 -4.07 -7.18
N PHE A 187 -6.34 -4.01 -7.16
CA PHE A 187 -5.52 -4.59 -6.11
C PHE A 187 -4.97 -3.54 -5.14
N GLY A 188 -4.78 -3.95 -3.89
CA GLY A 188 -4.28 -3.07 -2.85
C GLY A 188 -2.78 -2.80 -3.00
N SER A 189 -1.95 -3.85 -2.92
CA SER A 189 -0.50 -3.69 -2.86
C SER A 189 0.25 -4.97 -3.21
N THR A 190 1.44 -4.84 -3.81
CA THR A 190 2.48 -5.86 -3.74
C THR A 190 3.65 -5.31 -2.92
N LEU A 191 3.93 -5.95 -1.79
CA LEU A 191 4.93 -5.51 -0.82
C LEU A 191 5.93 -6.61 -0.49
N GLY A 192 7.11 -6.25 -0.02
CA GLY A 192 8.11 -7.23 0.38
C GLY A 192 9.52 -6.66 0.37
N GLY A 193 10.50 -7.57 0.45
CA GLY A 193 11.92 -7.26 0.48
C GLY A 193 12.59 -7.64 1.79
N GLU A 194 13.87 -7.30 1.94
CA GLU A 194 14.64 -7.58 3.13
C GLU A 194 14.52 -6.46 4.17
N ASN A 195 14.41 -6.83 5.44
CA ASN A 195 14.30 -5.90 6.56
C ASN A 195 13.16 -4.88 6.39
N CYS A 196 11.96 -5.38 6.03
CA CYS A 196 10.79 -4.55 5.76
C CYS A 196 9.77 -4.58 6.90
N ALA A 197 9.03 -3.51 7.08
CA ALA A 197 7.98 -3.39 8.09
C ALA A 197 6.75 -2.65 7.55
N PHE A 198 5.59 -3.28 7.65
CA PHE A 198 4.30 -2.75 7.22
C PHE A 198 3.36 -2.75 8.42
N MET A 199 3.07 -1.56 8.95
CA MET A 199 2.39 -1.49 10.23
C MET A 199 1.39 -0.35 10.33
N ARG A 200 0.30 -0.60 11.05
CA ARG A 200 -0.76 0.38 11.31
C ARG A 200 -1.32 1.01 10.03
N ASN A 201 -1.35 0.23 8.96
CA ASN A 201 -1.93 0.64 7.69
C ASN A 201 -3.37 0.17 7.55
N LEU A 202 -4.08 0.74 6.59
CA LEU A 202 -5.43 0.33 6.21
C LEU A 202 -5.45 -0.15 4.76
N TRP A 203 -5.89 -1.37 4.54
CA TRP A 203 -6.36 -1.85 3.23
C TRP A 203 -7.88 -1.91 3.24
N ALA A 204 -8.54 -1.17 2.34
CA ALA A 204 -9.99 -1.10 2.33
C ALA A 204 -10.61 -1.18 0.93
N SER A 205 -11.55 -2.10 0.75
CA SER A 205 -12.33 -2.25 -0.47
C SER A 205 -11.48 -2.37 -1.75
N ASN A 206 -10.42 -3.17 -1.68
CA ASN A 206 -9.69 -3.65 -2.85
C ASN A 206 -10.07 -5.11 -3.12
N SER A 207 -10.10 -5.53 -4.39
CA SER A 207 -10.52 -6.89 -4.74
C SER A 207 -9.58 -7.97 -4.19
N GLY A 208 -8.30 -7.69 -4.14
CA GLY A 208 -7.28 -8.60 -3.60
C GLY A 208 -5.97 -7.90 -3.34
N ARG A 209 -4.92 -8.68 -3.02
CA ARG A 209 -3.59 -8.18 -2.66
C ARG A 209 -3.65 -7.14 -1.54
N ASN A 210 -4.14 -7.56 -0.37
CA ASN A 210 -4.27 -6.70 0.82
C ASN A 210 -3.32 -7.11 1.97
N PRO A 211 -2.01 -7.16 1.75
CA PRO A 211 -1.25 -7.09 0.49
C PRO A 211 -0.95 -8.45 -0.14
N SER A 212 -0.44 -8.47 -1.38
CA SER A 212 0.33 -9.59 -1.91
C SER A 212 1.79 -9.44 -1.49
N VAL A 213 2.44 -10.55 -1.15
CA VAL A 213 3.82 -10.56 -0.69
C VAL A 213 4.73 -10.90 -1.86
N GLY A 214 5.81 -10.16 -2.01
CA GLY A 214 6.85 -10.46 -2.98
C GLY A 214 7.56 -11.76 -2.66
N TRP A 215 8.86 -11.76 -2.65
CA TRP A 215 9.68 -12.90 -2.24
C TRP A 215 10.83 -12.39 -1.38
N ASN A 216 11.51 -13.34 -0.74
CA ASN A 216 12.71 -13.11 0.05
C ASN A 216 12.53 -12.23 1.31
N GLY A 217 13.26 -12.55 2.33
CA GLY A 217 13.30 -11.78 3.57
C GLY A 217 12.12 -12.00 4.52
N VAL A 218 12.08 -11.21 5.57
CA VAL A 218 11.03 -11.24 6.60
C VAL A 218 9.99 -10.18 6.30
N PHE A 219 8.79 -10.62 5.98
CA PHE A 219 7.63 -9.78 5.76
C PHE A 219 6.93 -9.51 7.11
N ASN A 220 7.14 -8.34 7.68
CA ASN A 220 6.54 -7.95 8.95
C ASN A 220 5.24 -7.18 8.71
N PHE A 221 4.11 -7.82 8.95
CA PHE A 221 2.77 -7.27 8.81
C PHE A 221 2.11 -7.20 10.17
N VAL A 222 2.14 -6.02 10.80
CA VAL A 222 1.87 -5.85 12.23
C VAL A 222 0.86 -4.73 12.48
N ASN A 223 -0.18 -5.01 13.25
CA ASN A 223 -1.19 -4.02 13.65
C ASN A 223 -1.89 -3.29 12.50
N ASN A 224 -2.09 -3.95 11.36
CA ASN A 224 -2.81 -3.38 10.23
C ASN A 224 -4.31 -3.72 10.29
N VAL A 225 -5.09 -3.01 9.50
CA VAL A 225 -6.52 -3.27 9.29
C VAL A 225 -6.78 -3.62 7.83
N VAL A 226 -7.51 -4.71 7.59
CA VAL A 226 -7.93 -5.14 6.26
C VAL A 226 -9.45 -5.22 6.24
N PHE A 227 -10.10 -4.49 5.34
CA PHE A 227 -11.54 -4.39 5.25
C PHE A 227 -12.06 -4.71 3.84
N ASN A 228 -13.11 -5.53 3.74
CA ASN A 228 -13.98 -5.67 2.57
C ASN A 228 -13.24 -6.11 1.29
N TRP A 229 -12.47 -7.21 1.36
CA TRP A 229 -11.82 -7.84 0.20
C TRP A 229 -12.79 -8.74 -0.59
N VAL A 230 -12.51 -8.99 -1.86
CA VAL A 230 -13.32 -9.83 -2.76
C VAL A 230 -12.68 -11.21 -2.96
N HIS A 231 -11.44 -11.23 -3.50
CA HIS A 231 -10.78 -12.49 -3.86
C HIS A 231 -9.74 -12.93 -2.82
N ARG A 232 -9.03 -11.96 -2.23
CA ARG A 232 -7.87 -12.23 -1.39
C ARG A 232 -7.69 -11.14 -0.34
N SER A 233 -7.47 -11.55 0.89
CA SER A 233 -6.87 -10.69 1.91
C SER A 233 -5.38 -10.57 1.61
N SER A 234 -4.53 -11.39 2.25
CA SER A 234 -3.10 -11.43 1.91
C SER A 234 -2.74 -12.73 1.21
N ASP A 235 -1.77 -12.66 0.30
CA ASP A 235 -1.29 -13.83 -0.45
C ASP A 235 0.18 -13.64 -0.88
N GLY A 236 0.73 -14.60 -1.59
CA GLY A 236 2.02 -14.49 -2.26
C GLY A 236 3.19 -15.06 -1.47
N GLY A 237 4.37 -14.47 -1.68
CA GLY A 237 5.64 -15.01 -1.23
C GLY A 237 6.11 -16.18 -2.08
N ASP A 238 7.18 -16.81 -1.65
CA ASP A 238 7.70 -18.08 -2.12
C ASP A 238 8.43 -18.77 -0.96
N TYR A 239 9.19 -19.82 -1.26
CA TYR A 239 9.94 -20.57 -0.24
C TYR A 239 11.04 -19.76 0.47
N THR A 240 11.44 -18.62 -0.06
CA THR A 240 12.44 -17.72 0.54
C THR A 240 11.82 -16.68 1.48
N ALA A 241 10.50 -16.54 1.48
CA ALA A 241 9.81 -15.60 2.33
C ALA A 241 9.51 -16.14 3.72
N MET A 242 9.65 -15.29 4.72
CA MET A 242 9.23 -15.54 6.10
C MET A 242 8.19 -14.48 6.48
N PHE A 243 7.09 -14.90 7.07
CA PHE A 243 5.97 -14.03 7.37
C PHE A 243 5.80 -13.86 8.88
N ASN A 244 5.72 -12.63 9.35
CA ASN A 244 5.21 -12.26 10.66
C ASN A 244 3.86 -11.56 10.47
N MET A 245 2.76 -12.30 10.68
CA MET A 245 1.38 -11.79 10.63
C MET A 245 0.89 -11.61 12.06
N ILE A 246 1.04 -10.41 12.62
CA ILE A 246 0.91 -10.19 14.07
C ILE A 246 -0.14 -9.11 14.36
N ASN A 247 -1.12 -9.49 15.18
CA ASN A 247 -2.11 -8.58 15.76
C ASN A 247 -2.77 -7.65 14.72
N ASN A 248 -3.07 -8.16 13.53
CA ASN A 248 -3.84 -7.44 12.52
C ASN A 248 -5.35 -7.64 12.73
N TYR A 249 -6.14 -6.69 12.27
CA TYR A 249 -7.60 -6.77 12.33
C TYR A 249 -8.17 -6.96 10.93
N TYR A 250 -8.86 -8.08 10.71
CA TYR A 250 -9.54 -8.41 9.46
C TYR A 250 -11.03 -8.25 9.65
N LYS A 251 -11.65 -7.35 8.88
CA LYS A 251 -13.07 -7.06 8.91
C LYS A 251 -13.70 -7.41 7.56
N PRO A 252 -14.33 -8.60 7.43
CA PRO A 252 -15.11 -8.94 6.24
C PRO A 252 -16.22 -7.91 6.00
N GLY A 253 -16.35 -7.45 4.77
CA GLY A 253 -17.38 -6.49 4.39
C GLY A 253 -18.42 -7.09 3.44
N PRO A 254 -19.32 -6.28 2.88
CA PRO A 254 -20.36 -6.76 1.97
C PRO A 254 -19.83 -7.40 0.68
N ALA A 255 -18.64 -7.01 0.20
CA ALA A 255 -18.04 -7.63 -0.97
C ALA A 255 -17.23 -8.89 -0.62
N THR A 256 -16.96 -9.14 0.65
CA THR A 256 -16.20 -10.31 1.10
C THR A 256 -17.08 -11.56 1.03
N PRO A 257 -16.65 -12.65 0.36
CA PRO A 257 -17.44 -13.86 0.24
C PRO A 257 -17.74 -14.48 1.61
N LYS A 258 -19.00 -14.76 1.89
CA LYS A 258 -19.44 -15.29 3.18
C LYS A 258 -19.43 -16.83 3.27
N ASN A 259 -19.52 -17.51 2.13
CA ASN A 259 -19.79 -18.94 2.07
C ASN A 259 -18.61 -19.76 1.54
N ASN A 260 -17.41 -19.20 1.56
CA ASN A 260 -16.19 -19.89 1.16
C ASN A 260 -15.00 -19.48 2.03
N THR A 261 -13.91 -20.19 1.88
CA THR A 261 -12.68 -20.00 2.68
C THR A 261 -12.03 -18.63 2.51
N VAL A 262 -12.33 -17.90 1.43
CA VAL A 262 -11.82 -16.53 1.20
C VAL A 262 -12.34 -15.57 2.26
N GLY A 263 -13.56 -15.77 2.72
CA GLY A 263 -14.22 -14.89 3.69
C GLY A 263 -13.52 -14.80 5.04
N CYS A 264 -12.73 -15.79 5.40
CA CYS A 264 -12.01 -15.85 6.68
C CYS A 264 -10.48 -15.99 6.51
N ARG A 265 -9.98 -15.70 5.33
CA ARG A 265 -8.55 -15.82 5.02
C ARG A 265 -7.74 -14.70 5.66
N ILE A 266 -6.70 -15.06 6.39
CA ILE A 266 -5.64 -14.14 6.83
C ILE A 266 -4.56 -14.11 5.77
N LEU A 267 -4.01 -15.26 5.40
CA LEU A 267 -2.92 -15.37 4.42
C LEU A 267 -3.07 -16.64 3.58
N LYS A 268 -2.81 -16.52 2.29
CA LYS A 268 -2.60 -17.66 1.38
C LYS A 268 -1.16 -17.63 0.87
N PRO A 269 -0.22 -18.34 1.53
CA PRO A 269 1.11 -18.50 0.99
C PRO A 269 1.08 -19.18 -0.37
N GLU A 270 1.94 -18.75 -1.29
CA GLU A 270 2.04 -19.27 -2.64
C GLU A 270 3.40 -19.97 -2.86
N ALA A 271 3.41 -21.02 -3.68
CA ALA A 271 4.60 -21.73 -4.12
C ALA A 271 4.87 -21.60 -5.63
N GLY A 272 3.93 -21.02 -6.37
CA GLY A 272 3.98 -20.97 -7.84
C GLY A 272 5.14 -20.14 -8.42
N ARG A 273 5.75 -19.28 -7.61
CA ARG A 273 6.94 -18.49 -7.99
C ARG A 273 8.25 -19.22 -7.74
N SER A 274 8.21 -20.38 -7.08
CA SER A 274 9.38 -21.22 -6.86
C SER A 274 9.92 -21.78 -8.18
N LYS A 275 11.23 -21.71 -8.39
CA LYS A 275 11.91 -22.39 -9.50
C LYS A 275 12.18 -23.87 -9.20
N LEU A 276 11.74 -24.35 -8.05
CA LEU A 276 11.91 -25.73 -7.63
C LEU A 276 10.87 -26.64 -8.28
N ASN A 277 11.24 -27.88 -8.54
CA ASN A 277 10.34 -28.88 -9.16
C ASN A 277 9.22 -29.37 -8.24
N TYR A 278 9.17 -28.90 -7.01
CA TYR A 278 8.18 -29.25 -6.00
C TYR A 278 7.68 -27.99 -5.31
N LYS A 279 6.48 -28.05 -4.78
CA LYS A 279 5.88 -26.90 -4.10
C LYS A 279 6.46 -26.75 -2.71
N VAL A 280 7.23 -25.69 -2.52
CA VAL A 280 7.78 -25.29 -1.23
C VAL A 280 7.28 -23.91 -0.91
N TYR A 281 6.73 -23.77 0.28
CA TYR A 281 6.17 -22.51 0.79
C TYR A 281 7.15 -21.82 1.72
N GLY A 282 6.99 -20.51 1.88
CA GLY A 282 7.64 -19.74 2.92
C GLY A 282 7.16 -20.13 4.31
N ARG A 283 7.89 -19.74 5.35
CA ARG A 283 7.54 -20.01 6.74
C ARG A 283 6.69 -18.88 7.32
N VAL A 284 5.68 -19.22 8.12
CA VAL A 284 4.69 -18.28 8.63
C VAL A 284 4.62 -18.37 10.14
N TYR A 285 4.79 -17.22 10.79
CA TYR A 285 4.32 -16.96 12.14
C TYR A 285 3.04 -16.12 12.05
N ALA A 286 1.95 -16.59 12.62
CA ALA A 286 0.67 -15.89 12.64
C ALA A 286 0.03 -16.05 14.02
N ASP A 287 -0.12 -14.92 14.71
CA ASP A 287 -0.67 -14.90 16.07
C ASP A 287 -1.36 -13.56 16.39
N GLY A 288 -2.37 -13.62 17.26
CA GLY A 288 -3.08 -12.46 17.76
C GLY A 288 -3.92 -11.71 16.72
N ASN A 289 -4.05 -12.22 15.49
CA ASN A 289 -4.89 -11.59 14.49
C ASN A 289 -6.38 -11.83 14.79
N VAL A 290 -7.18 -10.78 14.70
CA VAL A 290 -8.63 -10.84 14.83
C VAL A 290 -9.25 -10.98 13.44
N MET A 291 -10.14 -11.98 13.29
CA MET A 291 -11.00 -12.16 12.14
C MET A 291 -12.45 -11.91 12.59
N GLU A 292 -12.98 -10.73 12.32
CA GLU A 292 -14.32 -10.34 12.73
C GLU A 292 -15.37 -11.30 12.18
N GLY A 293 -16.25 -11.79 13.05
CA GLY A 293 -17.28 -12.79 12.70
C GLY A 293 -16.80 -14.25 12.73
N TYR A 294 -15.49 -14.51 12.99
CA TYR A 294 -14.92 -15.86 13.02
C TYR A 294 -14.11 -16.10 14.31
N PRO A 295 -14.78 -16.35 15.45
CA PRO A 295 -14.11 -16.45 16.76
C PRO A 295 -13.09 -17.59 16.85
N GLU A 296 -13.30 -18.70 16.15
CA GLU A 296 -12.36 -19.84 16.17
C GLU A 296 -11.04 -19.49 15.46
N ILE A 297 -11.08 -18.69 14.38
CA ILE A 297 -9.89 -18.21 13.69
C ILE A 297 -9.19 -17.13 14.52
N THR A 298 -9.95 -16.27 15.18
CA THR A 298 -9.41 -15.28 16.11
C THR A 298 -8.67 -15.94 17.27
N LYS A 299 -9.20 -17.05 17.79
CA LYS A 299 -8.58 -17.81 18.88
C LYS A 299 -7.30 -18.55 18.44
N ASP A 300 -7.31 -19.12 17.25
CA ASP A 300 -6.16 -19.77 16.63
C ASP A 300 -6.13 -19.43 15.14
N ASN A 301 -5.22 -18.55 14.72
CA ASN A 301 -5.13 -18.11 13.34
C ASN A 301 -4.82 -19.23 12.35
N TRP A 302 -4.28 -20.35 12.82
CA TRP A 302 -4.03 -21.54 12.01
C TRP A 302 -5.26 -22.41 11.79
N ASN A 303 -6.32 -22.20 12.56
CA ASN A 303 -7.60 -22.89 12.40
C ASN A 303 -8.43 -22.33 11.24
N GLY A 304 -7.86 -22.32 10.02
CA GLY A 304 -8.51 -21.89 8.80
C GLY A 304 -8.16 -20.47 8.32
N GLY A 305 -7.40 -19.69 9.08
CA GLY A 305 -6.95 -18.36 8.66
C GLY A 305 -5.75 -18.41 7.71
N ILE A 306 -4.82 -19.34 7.92
CA ILE A 306 -3.70 -19.61 7.02
C ILE A 306 -4.11 -20.74 6.09
N GLN A 307 -4.15 -20.45 4.78
CA GLN A 307 -4.74 -21.36 3.79
C GLN A 307 -3.73 -21.62 2.68
N ILE A 308 -3.32 -22.87 2.51
CA ILE A 308 -2.53 -23.31 1.35
C ILE A 308 -3.45 -23.67 0.19
N GLU A 309 -2.92 -23.67 -1.04
CA GLU A 309 -3.67 -24.23 -2.17
C GLU A 309 -4.02 -25.69 -1.90
N SER A 310 -5.30 -26.03 -2.08
CA SER A 310 -5.74 -27.43 -2.05
C SER A 310 -5.05 -28.16 -3.20
N GLN A 311 -4.03 -28.93 -2.86
CA GLN A 311 -3.36 -29.84 -3.78
C GLN A 311 -3.46 -31.24 -3.20
N PRO A 312 -3.61 -32.27 -4.01
CA PRO A 312 -3.43 -33.61 -3.53
C PRO A 312 -2.01 -33.73 -2.91
N ASN A 313 -1.94 -34.26 -1.68
CA ASN A 313 -0.71 -34.44 -0.88
C ASN A 313 -0.16 -33.19 -0.18
N THR A 314 -1.03 -32.34 0.39
CA THR A 314 -0.63 -31.23 1.26
C THR A 314 -0.41 -31.63 2.72
N GLU A 315 -0.58 -32.91 3.09
CA GLU A 315 -0.24 -33.42 4.42
C GLU A 315 1.23 -33.11 4.74
N GLY A 316 1.45 -32.49 5.91
CA GLY A 316 2.79 -32.07 6.36
C GLY A 316 3.24 -30.68 5.89
N TYR A 317 2.62 -30.05 4.90
CA TYR A 317 3.02 -28.69 4.49
C TYR A 317 2.74 -27.65 5.58
N THR A 318 1.61 -27.76 6.27
CA THR A 318 1.22 -26.83 7.34
C THR A 318 2.24 -26.86 8.49
N GLU A 319 2.71 -28.03 8.89
CA GLU A 319 3.72 -28.19 9.94
C GLU A 319 5.07 -27.61 9.52
N ASN A 320 5.49 -27.81 8.29
CA ASN A 320 6.75 -27.27 7.76
C ASN A 320 6.69 -25.76 7.58
N MET A 321 5.52 -25.18 7.30
CA MET A 321 5.32 -23.74 7.15
C MET A 321 5.19 -23.02 8.48
N ARG A 322 4.56 -23.65 9.49
CA ARG A 322 4.26 -23.01 10.77
C ARG A 322 5.55 -22.72 11.54
N SER A 323 5.68 -21.49 11.95
CA SER A 323 6.63 -21.07 12.99
C SER A 323 5.86 -20.80 14.26
N TYR A 324 6.40 -21.27 15.40
CA TYR A 324 5.80 -21.03 16.71
C TYR A 324 6.37 -19.79 17.40
N GLU A 325 7.45 -19.23 16.82
CA GLU A 325 8.07 -18.00 17.29
C GLU A 325 8.17 -17.03 16.12
N PRO A 326 8.05 -15.71 16.39
CA PRO A 326 8.22 -14.71 15.35
C PRO A 326 9.65 -14.72 14.81
N PHE A 327 9.77 -14.45 13.53
CA PHE A 327 11.07 -14.19 12.90
C PHE A 327 11.63 -12.85 13.40
N ALA A 328 12.94 -12.73 13.40
CA ALA A 328 13.61 -11.48 13.79
C ALA A 328 13.06 -10.29 12.96
N MET A 329 12.68 -9.24 13.64
CA MET A 329 12.10 -8.06 13.03
C MET A 329 12.63 -6.78 13.67
N PRO A 330 12.57 -5.64 12.95
CA PRO A 330 12.84 -4.34 13.55
C PRO A 330 11.95 -4.11 14.77
N TYR A 331 12.41 -3.28 15.71
CA TYR A 331 11.57 -2.93 16.87
C TYR A 331 10.27 -2.28 16.42
N ILE A 332 9.16 -2.92 16.74
CA ILE A 332 7.80 -2.46 16.48
C ILE A 332 7.05 -2.50 17.81
N LYS A 333 6.46 -1.38 18.21
CA LYS A 333 5.54 -1.38 19.36
C LYS A 333 4.25 -2.10 18.94
N ILE A 334 4.13 -3.34 19.36
CA ILE A 334 2.96 -4.19 19.08
C ILE A 334 1.87 -3.87 20.10
N THR A 335 0.64 -3.66 19.62
CA THR A 335 -0.58 -3.53 20.42
C THR A 335 -1.53 -4.67 20.11
N SER A 336 -2.62 -4.83 20.85
CA SER A 336 -3.66 -5.79 20.47
C SER A 336 -4.26 -5.43 19.09
N ALA A 337 -4.87 -6.41 18.42
CA ALA A 337 -5.52 -6.17 17.14
C ALA A 337 -6.71 -5.18 17.26
N ASN A 338 -7.43 -5.21 18.38
CA ASN A 338 -8.52 -4.26 18.64
C ASN A 338 -7.98 -2.83 18.84
N ASP A 339 -6.90 -2.65 19.63
CA ASP A 339 -6.26 -1.34 19.78
C ASP A 339 -5.69 -0.85 18.43
N ALA A 340 -5.20 -1.77 17.60
CA ALA A 340 -4.74 -1.45 16.26
C ALA A 340 -5.89 -0.94 15.37
N TYR A 341 -7.06 -1.59 15.43
CA TYR A 341 -8.25 -1.13 14.72
C TYR A 341 -8.66 0.29 15.13
N ASP A 342 -8.71 0.55 16.43
CA ASP A 342 -9.05 1.86 16.98
C ASP A 342 -8.01 2.93 16.59
N TYR A 343 -6.73 2.58 16.67
CA TYR A 343 -5.64 3.48 16.27
C TYR A 343 -5.70 3.79 14.77
N VAL A 344 -5.77 2.77 13.92
CA VAL A 344 -5.77 2.90 12.46
C VAL A 344 -6.96 3.73 11.99
N THR A 345 -8.18 3.41 12.44
CA THR A 345 -9.38 4.17 12.04
C THR A 345 -9.37 5.64 12.50
N LYS A 346 -8.53 5.97 13.46
CA LYS A 346 -8.39 7.34 13.95
C LYS A 346 -7.24 8.11 13.31
N HIS A 347 -6.12 7.46 13.00
CA HIS A 347 -4.86 8.14 12.68
C HIS A 347 -4.33 7.92 11.28
N VAL A 348 -4.79 6.89 10.55
CA VAL A 348 -4.25 6.52 9.23
C VAL A 348 -4.51 7.57 8.15
N GLY A 349 -3.65 7.57 7.11
CA GLY A 349 -3.77 8.43 5.94
C GLY A 349 -3.12 9.80 6.09
N ALA A 350 -3.22 10.60 5.06
CA ALA A 350 -2.70 11.97 5.02
C ALA A 350 -3.58 12.90 5.86
N ASN A 351 -3.35 12.92 7.16
CA ASN A 351 -4.17 13.62 8.15
C ASN A 351 -3.59 14.95 8.64
N ILE A 352 -2.47 15.39 8.09
CA ILE A 352 -1.89 16.72 8.30
C ILE A 352 -1.66 17.36 6.93
N PRO A 353 -2.13 18.61 6.69
CA PRO A 353 -2.77 19.53 7.65
C PRO A 353 -4.15 19.07 8.13
N CYS A 354 -4.93 18.38 7.32
CA CYS A 354 -6.20 17.78 7.71
C CYS A 354 -6.46 16.50 6.89
N ARG A 355 -7.37 15.66 7.37
CA ARG A 355 -7.90 14.56 6.58
C ARG A 355 -8.92 15.10 5.61
N ASP A 356 -8.87 14.66 4.35
CA ASP A 356 -9.85 15.08 3.36
C ASP A 356 -11.10 14.19 3.34
N ILE A 357 -12.13 14.68 2.66
CA ILE A 357 -13.44 14.02 2.59
C ILE A 357 -13.39 12.59 2.01
N VAL A 358 -12.42 12.29 1.15
CA VAL A 358 -12.26 10.94 0.57
C VAL A 358 -11.78 9.97 1.64
N ASP A 359 -10.74 10.35 2.38
CA ASP A 359 -10.20 9.53 3.46
C ASP A 359 -11.18 9.41 4.62
N GLU A 360 -11.91 10.51 4.95
CA GLU A 360 -12.98 10.48 5.97
C GLU A 360 -14.07 9.47 5.62
N ARG A 361 -14.50 9.46 4.37
CA ARG A 361 -15.48 8.49 3.89
C ARG A 361 -14.95 7.06 3.95
N ILE A 362 -13.70 6.81 3.53
CA ILE A 362 -13.10 5.48 3.62
C ILE A 362 -13.07 4.99 5.07
N ILE A 363 -12.69 5.85 6.00
CA ILE A 363 -12.68 5.51 7.42
C ILE A 363 -14.11 5.24 7.95
N GLU A 364 -15.09 6.03 7.55
CA GLU A 364 -16.47 5.82 7.95
C GLU A 364 -17.01 4.49 7.40
N GLU A 365 -16.70 4.13 6.17
CA GLU A 365 -17.03 2.84 5.58
C GLU A 365 -16.44 1.68 6.39
N VAL A 366 -15.18 1.81 6.84
CA VAL A 366 -14.53 0.80 7.68
C VAL A 366 -15.24 0.68 9.04
N LYS A 367 -15.57 1.81 9.67
CA LYS A 367 -16.23 1.83 10.98
C LYS A 367 -17.64 1.24 10.93
N THR A 368 -18.43 1.66 9.96
CA THR A 368 -19.82 1.22 9.81
C THR A 368 -19.94 -0.18 9.19
N GLY A 369 -18.91 -0.65 8.47
CA GLY A 369 -18.98 -1.86 7.67
C GLY A 369 -19.82 -1.70 6.41
N ILE A 370 -20.18 -0.47 6.03
CA ILE A 370 -21.05 -0.15 4.89
C ILE A 370 -20.25 0.66 3.87
N PRO A 371 -19.60 -0.01 2.89
CA PRO A 371 -18.89 0.69 1.84
C PRO A 371 -19.86 1.46 0.95
N TYR A 372 -19.44 2.64 0.54
CA TYR A 372 -20.19 3.42 -0.42
C TYR A 372 -20.00 2.85 -1.82
N TYR A 373 -21.09 2.40 -2.40
CA TYR A 373 -21.18 1.97 -3.79
C TYR A 373 -22.22 2.83 -4.52
N ASP A 374 -21.92 3.24 -5.74
CA ASP A 374 -23.00 3.70 -6.62
C ASP A 374 -23.91 2.50 -6.94
N LYS A 375 -25.22 2.68 -6.88
CA LYS A 375 -26.23 1.63 -7.15
C LYS A 375 -26.12 0.97 -8.53
N LYS A 376 -25.30 1.54 -9.43
CA LYS A 376 -24.99 1.00 -10.75
C LYS A 376 -23.76 0.10 -10.79
N LEU A 377 -23.16 -0.20 -9.65
CA LEU A 377 -21.93 -0.98 -9.62
C LEU A 377 -22.11 -2.42 -10.06
N ALA A 378 -21.04 -2.94 -10.67
CA ALA A 378 -21.01 -4.28 -11.18
C ALA A 378 -21.34 -5.30 -10.09
N LYS A 379 -22.16 -6.23 -10.47
CA LYS A 379 -22.37 -7.46 -9.73
C LYS A 379 -21.32 -8.46 -10.21
N ASP A 380 -20.81 -9.28 -9.29
CA ASP A 380 -20.03 -10.47 -9.65
C ASP A 380 -20.92 -11.48 -10.42
N ALA A 381 -20.33 -12.62 -10.79
CA ALA A 381 -21.05 -13.69 -11.47
C ALA A 381 -22.22 -14.28 -10.66
N ASN A 382 -22.25 -14.04 -9.34
CA ASN A 382 -23.29 -14.47 -8.41
C ASN A 382 -24.35 -13.38 -8.17
N GLY A 383 -24.19 -12.21 -8.76
CA GLY A 383 -25.08 -11.07 -8.57
C GLY A 383 -24.75 -10.20 -7.36
N ASP A 384 -23.63 -10.47 -6.68
CA ASP A 384 -23.18 -9.70 -5.52
C ASP A 384 -22.43 -8.44 -5.94
N LEU A 385 -22.66 -7.34 -5.22
CA LEU A 385 -22.00 -6.05 -5.49
C LEU A 385 -20.52 -6.14 -5.15
N THR A 386 -19.66 -6.05 -6.14
CA THR A 386 -18.20 -6.08 -5.95
C THR A 386 -17.64 -4.72 -5.53
N GLY A 387 -18.34 -3.65 -5.80
CA GLY A 387 -17.94 -2.29 -5.42
C GLY A 387 -16.67 -1.76 -6.10
N LEU A 388 -16.11 -2.51 -7.05
CA LEU A 388 -14.77 -2.33 -7.56
C LEU A 388 -14.74 -2.25 -9.10
N SER A 389 -15.89 -2.04 -9.75
CA SER A 389 -15.98 -2.00 -11.20
C SER A 389 -15.71 -0.61 -11.77
N PRO A 390 -15.00 -0.53 -12.90
CA PRO A 390 -14.86 0.72 -13.66
C PRO A 390 -16.19 1.29 -14.17
N LYS A 391 -17.27 0.53 -14.13
CA LYS A 391 -18.64 0.99 -14.45
C LYS A 391 -19.22 1.99 -13.42
N SER A 392 -18.48 2.30 -12.36
CA SER A 392 -18.77 3.43 -11.48
C SER A 392 -18.42 4.79 -12.11
N MET A 393 -17.90 4.79 -13.33
CA MET A 393 -17.69 6.01 -14.11
C MET A 393 -19.03 6.61 -14.53
N GLY A 394 -19.13 7.93 -14.44
CA GLY A 394 -20.24 8.65 -15.03
C GLY A 394 -20.33 8.42 -16.55
N GLU A 395 -21.47 8.70 -17.16
CA GLU A 395 -21.67 8.58 -18.61
C GLU A 395 -20.70 9.45 -19.43
N ASP A 396 -20.06 10.44 -18.77
CA ASP A 396 -19.03 11.34 -19.30
C ASP A 396 -17.60 10.77 -19.22
N GLY A 397 -17.42 9.54 -18.72
CA GLY A 397 -16.12 8.90 -18.56
C GLY A 397 -15.27 9.50 -17.42
N GLN A 398 -15.87 10.31 -16.54
CA GLN A 398 -15.20 10.85 -15.37
C GLN A 398 -15.62 10.12 -14.09
N PHE A 399 -14.66 9.88 -13.21
CA PHE A 399 -14.95 9.37 -11.89
C PHE A 399 -15.81 10.34 -11.11
N LYS A 400 -17.01 9.93 -10.69
CA LYS A 400 -17.84 10.73 -9.79
C LYS A 400 -17.12 11.10 -8.49
N TYR A 401 -16.09 10.37 -8.12
CA TYR A 401 -15.26 10.64 -6.95
C TYR A 401 -14.20 11.73 -7.17
N CYS A 402 -13.74 11.94 -8.42
CA CYS A 402 -12.91 13.11 -8.74
C CYS A 402 -13.71 14.42 -8.79
N LEU A 403 -15.00 14.34 -9.07
CA LEU A 403 -15.87 15.53 -9.14
C LEU A 403 -16.11 16.20 -7.77
N LEU A 404 -16.04 15.42 -6.67
CA LEU A 404 -16.15 16.01 -5.32
C LEU A 404 -14.96 16.91 -4.96
N TYR A 405 -13.80 16.70 -5.63
CA TYR A 405 -12.63 17.58 -5.45
C TYR A 405 -12.66 18.84 -6.33
N THR A 406 -13.51 18.87 -7.35
CA THR A 406 -13.56 20.00 -8.31
C THR A 406 -14.61 21.04 -7.96
N SER A 407 -15.59 20.69 -7.12
CA SER A 407 -16.65 21.63 -6.75
C SER A 407 -16.35 22.45 -5.49
N ASP A 408 -15.44 21.97 -4.63
CA ASP A 408 -15.17 22.61 -3.32
C ASP A 408 -13.77 23.26 -3.24
N ALA A 409 -13.01 23.27 -4.35
CA ALA A 409 -11.70 23.91 -4.46
C ALA A 409 -11.72 25.12 -5.40
N ALA A 410 -12.90 25.73 -5.63
CA ALA A 410 -13.05 26.98 -6.37
C ALA A 410 -13.22 28.15 -5.40
#